data_cb834a41630322db5646ee6eab7d9037
#
_entry.id   cb834a41630322db5646ee6eab7d9037
#
_cell.length_a   1.000
_cell.length_b   1.000
_cell.length_c   1.000
_cell.angle_alpha   90.00
_cell.angle_beta   90.00
_cell.angle_gamma   90.00
#
_symmetry.space_group_name_H-M   'P 1'
#
loop_
_entity.id
_entity.type
_entity.pdbx_description
1 polymer ?
#
loop_
_entity_poly.entity_id
_entity_poly.type
_entity_poly.pdbx_seq_one_letter_code
_entity_poly.pdbx_strand_id
1 'polypeptide(L)'
;MNEQRETIYAERRKVLDGQNLRNDIIKMMKDKMEGYIDYSINGDADPSEWKYAELNENLIRLVPIEPVTPEDGYRNKKELIQGVEERAVKFYAEKEAEFPVPEHIREIERVCLLKAIDTNWMNHIDDMDQLRQGIG
;
A
#
# COMPACT_ATOMS: atom_id res chain seq x y z
N MET A 1 -13.27 -22.67 6.65
CA MET A 1 -13.24 -21.78 7.84
C MET A 1 -11.99 -21.98 8.67
N ASN A 2 -11.65 -23.23 9.03
CA ASN A 2 -10.44 -23.48 9.82
C ASN A 2 -9.14 -23.07 9.11
N GLU A 3 -9.05 -23.36 7.81
CA GLU A 3 -7.87 -22.99 7.02
C GLU A 3 -7.63 -21.50 6.98
N GLN A 4 -8.71 -20.70 6.84
CA GLN A 4 -8.62 -19.25 6.85
C GLN A 4 -8.16 -18.73 8.19
N ARG A 5 -8.66 -19.31 9.28
CA ARG A 5 -8.30 -18.94 10.62
C ARG A 5 -6.83 -19.24 10.89
N GLU A 6 -6.35 -20.39 10.44
CA GLU A 6 -4.94 -20.76 10.57
C GLU A 6 -4.03 -19.80 9.78
N THR A 7 -4.46 -19.40 8.58
CA THR A 7 -3.70 -18.46 7.74
C THR A 7 -3.59 -17.10 8.41
N ILE A 8 -4.70 -16.59 8.95
CA ILE A 8 -4.67 -15.26 9.62
C ILE A 8 -3.81 -15.31 10.87
N TYR A 9 -3.85 -16.39 11.64
CA TYR A 9 -2.98 -16.54 12.81
C TYR A 9 -1.52 -16.60 12.41
N ALA A 10 -1.18 -17.29 11.33
CA ALA A 10 0.19 -17.36 10.85
C ALA A 10 0.71 -15.99 10.39
N GLU A 11 -0.10 -15.22 9.67
CA GLU A 11 0.24 -13.88 9.24
C GLU A 11 0.43 -12.93 10.43
N ARG A 12 -0.48 -12.98 11.40
CA ARG A 12 -0.36 -12.17 12.62
C ARG A 12 0.89 -12.52 13.41
N ARG A 13 1.24 -13.80 13.51
CA ARG A 13 2.43 -14.24 14.22
C ARG A 13 3.71 -13.68 13.60
N LYS A 14 3.80 -13.64 12.27
CA LYS A 14 4.95 -13.04 11.58
C LYS A 14 5.12 -11.58 11.97
N VAL A 15 4.03 -10.84 12.07
CA VAL A 15 4.07 -9.43 12.48
C VAL A 15 4.46 -9.32 13.95
N LEU A 16 3.90 -10.15 14.82
CA LEU A 16 4.21 -10.15 16.25
C LEU A 16 5.67 -10.52 16.52
N ASP A 17 6.25 -11.41 15.71
CA ASP A 17 7.66 -11.77 15.82
C ASP A 17 8.59 -10.62 15.45
N GLY A 18 8.09 -9.59 14.78
CA GLY A 18 8.79 -8.33 14.58
C GLY A 18 9.90 -8.33 13.55
N GLN A 19 9.96 -9.33 12.68
CA GLN A 19 10.99 -9.41 11.65
C GLN A 19 10.55 -8.65 10.40
N ASN A 20 11.43 -7.78 9.91
CA ASN A 20 11.25 -7.07 8.63
C ASN A 20 9.96 -6.22 8.52
N LEU A 21 9.46 -5.70 9.64
CA LEU A 21 8.24 -4.86 9.64
C LEU A 21 8.35 -3.68 8.70
N ARG A 22 9.49 -3.02 8.67
CA ARG A 22 9.75 -1.88 7.78
C ARG A 22 9.57 -2.27 6.32
N ASN A 23 10.15 -3.39 5.91
CA ASN A 23 10.07 -3.88 4.54
C ASN A 23 8.63 -4.25 4.18
N ASP A 24 7.89 -4.84 5.10
CA ASP A 24 6.48 -5.19 4.90
C ASP A 24 5.61 -3.94 4.70
N ILE A 25 5.83 -2.90 5.49
CA ILE A 25 5.13 -1.62 5.34
C ILE A 25 5.43 -0.98 3.98
N ILE A 26 6.70 -0.95 3.60
CA ILE A 26 7.12 -0.37 2.32
C ILE A 26 6.49 -1.13 1.16
N LYS A 27 6.48 -2.45 1.23
CA LYS A 27 5.85 -3.28 0.20
C LYS A 27 4.36 -2.99 0.10
N MET A 28 3.68 -2.88 1.22
CA MET A 28 2.26 -2.56 1.25
C MET A 28 1.98 -1.20 0.62
N MET A 29 2.81 -0.20 0.93
CA MET A 29 2.70 1.12 0.32
C MET A 29 2.87 1.06 -1.20
N LYS A 30 3.90 0.37 -1.66
CA LYS A 30 4.18 0.21 -3.09
C LYS A 30 3.03 -0.47 -3.82
N ASP A 31 2.51 -1.55 -3.26
CA ASP A 31 1.40 -2.30 -3.85
C ASP A 31 0.16 -1.41 -3.99
N LYS A 32 -0.16 -0.62 -2.98
CA LYS A 32 -1.31 0.28 -3.03
C LYS A 32 -1.13 1.42 -4.02
N MET A 33 0.06 2.00 -4.08
CA MET A 33 0.37 3.06 -5.03
C MET A 33 0.30 2.56 -6.47
N GLU A 34 0.86 1.38 -6.71
CA GLU A 34 0.77 0.73 -8.02
C GLU A 34 -0.68 0.48 -8.42
N GLY A 35 -1.50 0.02 -7.49
CA GLY A 35 -2.94 -0.18 -7.71
C GLY A 35 -3.66 1.11 -8.11
N TYR A 36 -3.36 2.23 -7.46
CA TYR A 36 -3.94 3.53 -7.81
C TYR A 36 -3.50 3.99 -9.19
N ILE A 37 -2.24 3.79 -9.52
CA ILE A 37 -1.70 4.15 -10.84
C ILE A 37 -2.35 3.29 -11.93
N ASP A 38 -2.47 2.00 -11.71
CA ASP A 38 -3.13 1.09 -12.64
C ASP A 38 -4.60 1.46 -12.86
N TYR A 39 -5.27 1.89 -11.81
CA TYR A 39 -6.66 2.34 -11.90
C TYR A 39 -6.78 3.65 -12.68
N SER A 40 -5.87 4.59 -12.45
CA SER A 40 -5.93 5.94 -13.04
C SER A 40 -5.43 5.99 -14.49
N ILE A 41 -4.54 5.07 -14.88
CA ILE A 41 -3.95 5.04 -16.21
C ILE A 41 -4.34 3.72 -16.89
N ASN A 42 -5.11 3.83 -17.95
CA ASN A 42 -5.57 2.67 -18.71
C ASN A 42 -4.49 2.19 -19.69
N GLY A 43 -3.95 0.99 -19.43
CA GLY A 43 -3.02 0.35 -20.35
C GLY A 43 -1.78 1.18 -20.66
N ASP A 44 -1.50 1.34 -21.95
CA ASP A 44 -0.32 2.06 -22.43
C ASP A 44 -0.62 3.51 -22.83
N ALA A 45 -1.56 4.16 -22.13
CA ALA A 45 -1.90 5.54 -22.43
C ALA A 45 -0.66 6.45 -22.45
N ASP A 46 -0.63 7.36 -23.41
CA ASP A 46 0.47 8.32 -23.54
C ASP A 46 0.53 9.23 -22.31
N PRO A 47 1.74 9.57 -21.80
CA PRO A 47 1.87 10.45 -20.66
C PRO A 47 1.13 11.79 -20.79
N SER A 48 0.95 12.28 -22.01
CA SER A 48 0.17 13.51 -22.24
C SER A 48 -1.32 13.35 -21.92
N GLU A 49 -1.81 12.12 -21.88
CA GLU A 49 -3.21 11.81 -21.59
C GLU A 49 -3.45 11.51 -20.10
N TRP A 50 -2.40 11.43 -19.30
CA TRP A 50 -2.53 11.12 -17.88
C TRP A 50 -3.22 12.25 -17.13
N LYS A 51 -4.15 11.88 -16.25
CA LYS A 51 -4.88 12.82 -15.41
C LYS A 51 -4.11 13.08 -14.12
N TYR A 52 -3.11 13.95 -14.21
CA TYR A 52 -2.18 14.20 -13.10
C TYR A 52 -2.89 14.66 -11.82
N ALA A 53 -3.88 15.52 -11.93
CA ALA A 53 -4.60 16.04 -10.76
C ALA A 53 -5.30 14.91 -9.99
N GLU A 54 -6.00 14.03 -10.70
CA GLU A 54 -6.70 12.90 -10.09
C GLU A 54 -5.71 11.89 -9.51
N LEU A 55 -4.64 11.59 -10.25
CA LEU A 55 -3.59 10.70 -9.81
C LEU A 55 -2.95 11.20 -8.52
N ASN A 56 -2.57 12.48 -8.48
CA ASN A 56 -1.94 13.07 -7.31
C ASN A 56 -2.87 13.08 -6.10
N GLU A 57 -4.16 13.36 -6.31
CA GLU A 57 -5.14 13.32 -5.23
C GLU A 57 -5.17 11.95 -4.55
N ASN A 58 -5.19 10.88 -5.33
CA ASN A 58 -5.21 9.52 -4.80
C ASN A 58 -3.90 9.12 -4.12
N LEU A 59 -2.77 9.48 -4.72
CA LEU A 59 -1.46 9.14 -4.17
C LEU A 59 -1.17 9.89 -2.87
N ILE A 60 -1.50 11.16 -2.80
CA ILE A 60 -1.24 12.00 -1.63
C ILE A 60 -2.06 11.55 -0.42
N ARG A 61 -3.26 11.01 -0.65
CA ARG A 61 -4.07 10.46 0.44
C ARG A 61 -3.40 9.27 1.11
N LEU A 62 -2.67 8.47 0.35
CA LEU A 62 -1.97 7.31 0.88
C LEU A 62 -0.65 7.72 1.53
N VAL A 63 0.17 8.48 0.81
CA VAL A 63 1.48 8.97 1.27
C VAL A 63 1.65 10.39 0.77
N PRO A 64 1.94 11.38 1.64
CA PRO A 64 2.07 12.77 1.23
C PRO A 64 3.39 13.04 0.51
N ILE A 65 3.55 12.46 -0.66
CA ILE A 65 4.71 12.66 -1.55
C ILE A 65 4.54 13.95 -2.34
N GLU A 66 5.63 14.40 -2.96
CA GLU A 66 5.57 15.53 -3.87
C GLU A 66 4.71 15.16 -5.08
N PRO A 67 3.85 16.08 -5.56
CA PRO A 67 2.99 15.79 -6.70
C PRO A 67 3.78 15.43 -7.96
N VAL A 68 3.25 14.50 -8.72
CA VAL A 68 3.79 14.17 -10.04
C VAL A 68 3.31 15.23 -11.03
N THR A 69 4.23 15.70 -11.89
CA THR A 69 3.93 16.71 -12.90
C THR A 69 4.46 16.25 -14.26
N PRO A 70 3.95 16.83 -15.37
CA PRO A 70 4.50 16.52 -16.70
C PRO A 70 5.98 16.82 -16.83
N GLU A 71 6.50 17.75 -16.03
CA GLU A 71 7.93 18.13 -16.04
C GLU A 71 8.83 17.01 -15.51
N ASP A 72 8.28 16.05 -14.79
CA ASP A 72 9.05 14.89 -14.33
C ASP A 72 9.55 14.01 -15.49
N GLY A 73 8.89 14.09 -16.65
CA GLY A 73 9.38 13.47 -17.85
C GLY A 73 9.25 11.94 -17.92
N TYR A 74 8.31 11.38 -17.17
CA TYR A 74 8.06 9.94 -17.27
C TYR A 74 7.54 9.58 -18.66
N ARG A 75 8.13 8.57 -19.27
CA ARG A 75 7.81 8.16 -20.64
C ARG A 75 6.74 7.08 -20.72
N ASN A 76 6.55 6.33 -19.63
CA ASN A 76 5.58 5.25 -19.57
C ASN A 76 5.16 5.02 -18.11
N LYS A 77 4.14 4.19 -17.96
CA LYS A 77 3.56 3.85 -16.66
C LYS A 77 4.58 3.20 -15.72
N LYS A 78 5.46 2.36 -16.26
CA LYS A 78 6.48 1.68 -15.45
C LYS A 78 7.44 2.68 -14.82
N GLU A 79 7.89 3.68 -15.57
CA GLU A 79 8.77 4.73 -15.05
C GLU A 79 8.06 5.55 -13.98
N LEU A 80 6.78 5.87 -14.21
CA LEU A 80 5.97 6.58 -13.23
C LEU A 80 5.87 5.81 -11.92
N ILE A 81 5.56 4.51 -11.99
CA ILE A 81 5.46 3.65 -10.82
C ILE A 81 6.78 3.65 -10.04
N GLN A 82 7.90 3.47 -10.72
CA GLN A 82 9.21 3.49 -10.07
C GLN A 82 9.50 4.83 -9.39
N GLY A 83 9.22 5.92 -10.07
CA GLY A 83 9.45 7.25 -9.51
C GLY A 83 8.60 7.55 -8.29
N VAL A 84 7.34 7.13 -8.32
CA VAL A 84 6.42 7.30 -7.18
C VAL A 84 6.86 6.44 -6.01
N GLU A 85 7.24 5.19 -6.25
CA GLU A 85 7.73 4.29 -5.21
C GLU A 85 9.00 4.84 -4.54
N GLU A 86 9.92 5.39 -5.31
CA GLU A 86 11.13 6.03 -4.77
C GLU A 86 10.79 7.20 -3.85
N ARG A 87 9.82 8.03 -4.26
CA ARG A 87 9.34 9.14 -3.43
C ARG A 87 8.73 8.65 -2.12
N ALA A 88 7.98 7.56 -2.18
CA ALA A 88 7.35 6.97 -0.99
C ALA A 88 8.40 6.43 -0.02
N VAL A 89 9.41 5.72 -0.52
CA VAL A 89 10.50 5.19 0.31
C VAL A 89 11.27 6.32 0.96
N LYS A 90 11.58 7.36 0.21
CA LYS A 90 12.27 8.55 0.74
C LYS A 90 11.46 9.23 1.85
N PHE A 91 10.17 9.42 1.61
CA PHE A 91 9.26 9.99 2.60
C PHE A 91 9.25 9.16 3.89
N TYR A 92 9.15 7.83 3.74
CA TYR A 92 9.14 6.93 4.88
C TYR A 92 10.45 7.00 5.68
N ALA A 93 11.58 7.02 4.99
CA ALA A 93 12.89 7.15 5.63
C ALA A 93 13.02 8.47 6.41
N GLU A 94 12.50 9.56 5.87
CA GLU A 94 12.49 10.86 6.54
C GLU A 94 11.62 10.83 7.80
N LYS A 95 10.45 10.18 7.72
CA LYS A 95 9.58 10.01 8.88
C LYS A 95 10.22 9.12 9.95
N GLU A 96 10.86 8.05 9.52
CA GLU A 96 11.57 7.15 10.42
C GLU A 96 12.65 7.90 11.20
N ALA A 97 13.36 8.79 10.54
CA ALA A 97 14.42 9.58 11.14
C ALA A 97 13.90 10.61 12.18
N GLU A 98 12.61 10.95 12.14
CA GLU A 98 12.01 11.87 13.11
C GLU A 98 11.78 11.21 14.47
N PHE A 99 11.83 9.89 14.56
CA PHE A 99 11.62 9.15 15.81
C PHE A 99 12.94 9.05 16.57
N PRO A 100 13.03 9.62 17.80
CA PRO A 100 14.26 9.53 18.60
C PRO A 100 14.57 8.09 19.02
N VAL A 101 13.54 7.27 19.20
CA VAL A 101 13.68 5.87 19.63
C VAL A 101 13.16 4.99 18.50
N PRO A 102 14.03 4.18 17.86
CA PRO A 102 13.61 3.33 16.73
C PRO A 102 12.49 2.36 17.07
N GLU A 103 12.39 1.91 18.31
CA GLU A 103 11.35 0.99 18.75
C GLU A 103 9.95 1.58 18.62
N HIS A 104 9.81 2.89 18.72
CA HIS A 104 8.49 3.55 18.60
C HIS A 104 7.90 3.38 17.21
N ILE A 105 8.70 3.59 16.17
CA ILE A 105 8.20 3.41 14.80
C ILE A 105 7.96 1.94 14.50
N ARG A 106 8.80 1.02 15.04
CA ARG A 106 8.57 -0.43 14.90
C ARG A 106 7.22 -0.83 15.51
N GLU A 107 6.86 -0.25 16.64
CA GLU A 107 5.57 -0.51 17.26
C GLU A 107 4.40 0.00 16.42
N ILE A 108 4.53 1.19 15.84
CA ILE A 108 3.51 1.74 14.93
C ILE A 108 3.36 0.83 13.71
N GLU A 109 4.47 0.38 13.13
CA GLU A 109 4.45 -0.55 12.01
C GLU A 109 3.71 -1.83 12.35
N ARG A 110 3.97 -2.38 13.53
CA ARG A 110 3.32 -3.60 14.00
C ARG A 110 1.81 -3.42 14.08
N VAL A 111 1.35 -2.34 14.70
CA VAL A 111 -0.08 -2.04 14.83
C VAL A 111 -0.73 -1.86 13.46
N CYS A 112 -0.08 -1.14 12.55
CA CYS A 112 -0.61 -0.92 11.20
C CYS A 112 -0.73 -2.22 10.40
N LEU A 113 0.28 -3.08 10.48
CA LEU A 113 0.27 -4.36 9.77
C LEU A 113 -0.79 -5.31 10.32
N LEU A 114 -0.93 -5.38 11.65
CA LEU A 114 -1.96 -6.20 12.26
C LEU A 114 -3.35 -5.74 11.85
N LYS A 115 -3.58 -4.42 11.84
CA LYS A 115 -4.85 -3.85 11.41
C LYS A 115 -5.15 -4.15 9.94
N ALA A 116 -4.14 -4.06 9.08
CA ALA A 116 -4.28 -4.37 7.66
C ALA A 116 -4.67 -5.84 7.44
N ILE A 117 -4.03 -6.77 8.16
CA ILE A 117 -4.34 -8.19 8.10
C ILE A 117 -5.79 -8.43 8.52
N ASP A 118 -6.20 -7.87 9.65
CA ASP A 118 -7.54 -8.05 10.18
C ASP A 118 -8.60 -7.49 9.22
N THR A 119 -8.36 -6.31 8.65
CA THR A 119 -9.28 -5.67 7.72
C THR A 119 -9.44 -6.50 6.45
N ASN A 120 -8.34 -7.00 5.89
CA ASN A 120 -8.39 -7.85 4.70
C ASN A 120 -9.20 -9.11 4.94
N TRP A 121 -9.02 -9.76 6.08
CA TRP A 121 -9.73 -10.99 6.39
C TRP A 121 -11.20 -10.75 6.68
N MET A 122 -11.56 -9.67 7.34
CA MET A 122 -12.95 -9.30 7.57
C MET A 122 -13.67 -9.05 6.25
N ASN A 123 -13.05 -8.32 5.33
CA ASN A 123 -13.63 -8.07 4.00
C ASN A 123 -13.81 -9.37 3.23
N HIS A 124 -12.83 -10.26 3.27
CA HIS A 124 -12.89 -11.56 2.61
C HIS A 124 -14.02 -12.42 3.16
N ILE A 125 -14.17 -12.47 4.47
CA ILE A 125 -15.24 -13.21 5.12
C ILE A 125 -16.61 -12.66 4.73
N ASP A 126 -16.76 -11.32 4.71
CA ASP A 126 -18.00 -10.68 4.30
C ASP A 126 -18.35 -11.03 2.84
N ASP A 127 -17.36 -10.99 1.95
CA ASP A 127 -17.57 -11.34 0.54
C ASP A 127 -18.03 -12.80 0.40
N MET A 128 -17.44 -13.72 1.15
CA MET A 128 -17.83 -15.12 1.14
C MET A 128 -19.24 -15.31 1.67
N ASP A 129 -19.62 -14.60 2.73
CA ASP A 129 -20.96 -14.67 3.28
C ASP A 129 -22.00 -14.16 2.28
N GLN A 130 -21.72 -13.06 1.60
CA GLN A 130 -22.58 -12.51 0.56
C GLN A 130 -22.75 -13.49 -0.59
N LEU A 131 -21.67 -14.10 -1.02
CA LEU A 131 -21.71 -15.13 -2.07
C LEU A 131 -22.58 -16.30 -1.65
N ARG A 132 -22.43 -16.76 -0.42
CA ARG A 132 -23.23 -17.87 0.14
C ARG A 132 -24.72 -17.53 0.17
N GLN A 133 -25.06 -16.32 0.59
CA GLN A 133 -26.43 -15.84 0.62
C GLN A 133 -27.04 -15.73 -0.79
N GLY A 134 -26.23 -15.32 -1.76
CA GLY A 134 -26.67 -15.21 -3.14
C GLY A 134 -26.95 -16.55 -3.81
N ILE A 135 -26.33 -17.61 -3.35
CA ILE A 135 -26.52 -18.98 -3.87
C ILE A 135 -27.65 -19.69 -3.15
N GLY A 136 -27.83 -19.37 -1.90
CA GLY A 136 -28.83 -19.99 -1.06
C GLY A 136 -30.20 -19.46 -1.27
#